data_8312a5e795ead2e6380dd3791bc2f547
#
_entry.id   8312a5e795ead2e6380dd3791bc2f547
#
_cell.length_a   1.000
_cell.length_b   1.000
_cell.length_c   1.000
_cell.angle_alpha   90.00
_cell.angle_beta   90.00
_cell.angle_gamma   90.00
#
_symmetry.space_group_name_H-M   'P 1'
#
loop_
_entity.id
_entity.type
_entity.pdbx_description
1 polymer ?
#
loop_
_entity_poly.entity_id
_entity_poly.type
_entity_poly.pdbx_seq_one_letter_code
_entity_poly.pdbx_strand_id
1 'polypeptide(L)'
;GILFQDFMKIATPAVINDLVWSFASSAFAAILGHIGNDMVAANAVAVMVVNIGAIACRGFANATTIIISQELGKNHIDTAREYGKRMLRITIIVSLIGCAVILAIRPLILDFYRDKLTETAIYYLGVFIIMTTWRLVGEGINTCLICGCFRGGGDSRFGMIIDSIFMWLVA
;
A
#
# COMPACT_ATOMS: atom_id res chain seq x y z
N GLY A 1 -33.72 -2.26 -0.75
CA GLY A 1 -33.91 -1.70 0.57
C GLY A 1 -32.88 -0.62 0.91
N ILE A 2 -33.16 0.17 1.92
CA ILE A 2 -32.34 1.31 2.38
C ILE A 2 -30.90 0.86 2.70
N LEU A 3 -30.73 -0.26 3.39
CA LEU A 3 -29.42 -0.88 3.69
C LEU A 3 -28.56 -1.15 2.45
N PHE A 4 -29.16 -1.57 1.34
CA PHE A 4 -28.44 -1.82 0.11
C PHE A 4 -27.97 -0.50 -0.55
N GLN A 5 -28.79 0.53 -0.49
CA GLN A 5 -28.41 1.85 -1.02
C GLN A 5 -27.26 2.48 -0.21
N ASP A 6 -27.30 2.35 1.11
CA ASP A 6 -26.24 2.88 1.97
C ASP A 6 -24.94 2.07 1.80
N PHE A 7 -25.03 0.75 1.66
CA PHE A 7 -23.88 -0.09 1.31
C PHE A 7 -23.26 0.34 -0.03
N MET A 8 -24.07 0.53 -1.07
CA MET A 8 -23.58 0.93 -2.39
C MET A 8 -22.93 2.32 -2.40
N LYS A 9 -23.42 3.27 -1.57
CA LYS A 9 -22.80 4.59 -1.44
C LYS A 9 -21.36 4.53 -0.91
N ILE A 10 -21.05 3.55 -0.05
CA ILE A 10 -19.72 3.37 0.53
C ILE A 10 -18.86 2.44 -0.34
N ALA A 11 -19.45 1.37 -0.86
CA ALA A 11 -18.73 0.36 -1.64
C ALA A 11 -18.31 0.87 -3.02
N THR A 12 -19.18 1.62 -3.74
CA THR A 12 -18.89 2.09 -5.09
C THR A 12 -17.62 2.95 -5.17
N PRO A 13 -17.41 3.98 -4.33
CA PRO A 13 -16.16 4.75 -4.34
C PRO A 13 -14.94 3.88 -4.05
N ALA A 14 -15.05 2.91 -3.15
CA ALA A 14 -13.95 2.00 -2.83
C ALA A 14 -13.58 1.12 -4.03
N VAL A 15 -14.56 0.56 -4.72
CA VAL A 15 -14.34 -0.26 -5.94
C VAL A 15 -13.72 0.59 -7.05
N ILE A 16 -14.21 1.82 -7.26
CA ILE A 16 -13.64 2.73 -8.27
C ILE A 16 -12.16 3.01 -7.93
N ASN A 17 -11.84 3.28 -6.68
CA ASN A 17 -10.46 3.50 -6.25
C ASN A 17 -9.56 2.29 -6.54
N ASP A 18 -10.03 1.08 -6.23
CA ASP A 18 -9.28 -0.15 -6.47
C ASP A 18 -9.10 -0.43 -7.98
N LEU A 19 -10.09 -0.07 -8.83
CA LEU A 19 -9.98 -0.14 -10.29
C LEU A 19 -8.93 0.85 -10.84
N VAL A 20 -8.94 2.10 -10.36
CA VAL A 20 -7.94 3.12 -10.74
C VAL A 20 -6.53 2.66 -10.38
N TRP A 21 -6.34 2.09 -9.18
CA TRP A 21 -5.07 1.49 -8.75
C TRP A 21 -4.63 0.33 -9.65
N SER A 22 -5.56 -0.57 -9.99
CA SER A 22 -5.27 -1.69 -10.89
C SER A 22 -4.87 -1.23 -12.29
N PHE A 23 -5.55 -0.20 -12.81
CA PHE A 23 -5.23 0.37 -14.11
C PHE A 23 -3.83 1.02 -14.12
N ALA A 24 -3.49 1.82 -13.10
CA ALA A 24 -2.18 2.43 -12.99
C ALA A 24 -1.06 1.40 -12.86
N SER A 25 -1.26 0.35 -12.05
CA SER A 25 -0.30 -0.75 -11.91
C SER A 25 -0.09 -1.49 -13.23
N SER A 26 -1.16 -1.70 -14.00
CA SER A 26 -1.07 -2.34 -15.34
C SER A 26 -0.33 -1.46 -16.34
N ALA A 27 -0.61 -0.14 -16.33
CA ALA A 27 0.09 0.83 -17.18
C ALA A 27 1.59 0.86 -16.85
N PHE A 28 1.95 0.88 -15.56
CA PHE A 28 3.34 0.84 -15.11
C PHE A 28 4.05 -0.45 -15.57
N ALA A 29 3.40 -1.61 -15.43
CA ALA A 29 3.94 -2.89 -15.91
C ALA A 29 4.14 -2.89 -17.44
N ALA A 30 3.21 -2.30 -18.20
CA ALA A 30 3.34 -2.16 -19.64
C ALA A 30 4.53 -1.28 -20.04
N ILE A 31 4.73 -0.15 -19.36
CA ILE A 31 5.90 0.75 -19.58
C ILE A 31 7.20 -0.02 -19.33
N LEU A 32 7.31 -0.73 -18.20
CA LEU A 32 8.49 -1.55 -17.91
C LEU A 32 8.73 -2.62 -18.96
N GLY A 33 7.66 -3.25 -19.49
CA GLY A 33 7.75 -4.23 -20.58
C GLY A 33 8.33 -3.66 -21.85
N HIS A 34 8.07 -2.39 -22.18
CA HIS A 34 8.66 -1.71 -23.32
C HIS A 34 10.14 -1.36 -23.13
N ILE A 35 10.60 -1.18 -21.89
CA ILE A 35 12.00 -0.85 -21.60
C ILE A 35 12.89 -2.08 -21.75
N GLY A 36 12.41 -3.27 -21.34
CA GLY A 36 13.15 -4.52 -21.50
C GLY A 36 12.84 -5.57 -20.45
N ASN A 37 13.14 -6.83 -20.78
CA ASN A 37 12.86 -7.98 -19.93
C ASN A 37 13.63 -7.95 -18.60
N ASP A 38 14.84 -7.39 -18.59
CA ASP A 38 15.66 -7.29 -17.38
C ASP A 38 15.01 -6.35 -16.34
N MET A 39 14.39 -5.26 -16.79
CA MET A 39 13.64 -4.35 -15.93
C MET A 39 12.39 -5.02 -15.34
N VAL A 40 11.66 -5.77 -16.17
CA VAL A 40 10.47 -6.50 -15.70
C VAL A 40 10.85 -7.54 -14.65
N ALA A 41 11.91 -8.32 -14.90
CA ALA A 41 12.38 -9.34 -13.98
C ALA A 41 12.85 -8.72 -12.64
N ALA A 42 13.64 -7.67 -12.68
CA ALA A 42 14.11 -6.95 -11.50
C ALA A 42 12.94 -6.37 -10.69
N ASN A 43 11.98 -5.72 -11.35
CA ASN A 43 10.80 -5.16 -10.70
C ASN A 43 9.93 -6.24 -10.06
N ALA A 44 9.72 -7.37 -10.73
CA ALA A 44 8.93 -8.48 -10.19
C ALA A 44 9.50 -9.00 -8.87
N VAL A 45 10.82 -9.18 -8.78
CA VAL A 45 11.48 -9.60 -7.54
C VAL A 45 11.40 -8.52 -6.48
N ALA A 46 11.66 -7.25 -6.82
CA ALA A 46 11.59 -6.15 -5.87
C ALA A 46 10.18 -5.99 -5.28
N VAL A 47 9.15 -6.04 -6.10
CA VAL A 47 7.74 -5.98 -5.67
C VAL A 47 7.38 -7.16 -4.78
N MET A 48 7.85 -8.38 -5.10
CA MET A 48 7.62 -9.57 -4.27
C MET A 48 8.20 -9.39 -2.86
N VAL A 49 9.42 -8.90 -2.76
CA VAL A 49 10.09 -8.65 -1.47
C VAL A 49 9.36 -7.60 -0.65
N VAL A 50 8.99 -6.48 -1.28
CA VAL A 50 8.29 -5.38 -0.59
C VAL A 50 6.87 -5.78 -0.19
N ASN A 51 6.18 -6.61 -0.98
CA ASN A 51 4.85 -7.11 -0.63
C ASN A 51 4.84 -7.88 0.69
N ILE A 52 5.91 -8.59 1.04
CA ILE A 52 6.04 -9.27 2.33
C ILE A 52 5.96 -8.25 3.48
N GLY A 53 6.67 -7.13 3.39
CA GLY A 53 6.56 -6.03 4.35
C GLY A 53 5.20 -5.33 4.34
N ALA A 54 4.60 -5.17 3.17
CA ALA A 54 3.30 -4.54 2.99
C ALA A 54 2.13 -5.34 3.60
N ILE A 55 2.25 -6.66 3.74
CA ILE A 55 1.23 -7.51 4.38
C ILE A 55 0.94 -7.04 5.81
N ALA A 56 1.97 -6.74 6.59
CA ALA A 56 1.80 -6.23 7.94
C ALA A 56 1.04 -4.89 7.95
N CYS A 57 1.42 -3.94 7.07
CA CYS A 57 0.75 -2.64 6.97
C CYS A 57 -0.73 -2.78 6.58
N ARG A 58 -1.06 -3.67 5.64
CA ARG A 58 -2.44 -3.97 5.25
C ARG A 58 -3.23 -4.61 6.38
N GLY A 59 -2.61 -5.49 7.16
CA GLY A 59 -3.21 -6.07 8.35
C GLY A 59 -3.61 -5.00 9.38
N PHE A 60 -2.72 -4.06 9.67
CA PHE A 60 -3.01 -2.93 10.57
C PHE A 60 -4.08 -1.99 10.00
N ALA A 61 -4.10 -1.72 8.69
CA ALA A 61 -5.13 -0.92 8.07
C ALA A 61 -6.52 -1.58 8.20
N ASN A 62 -6.62 -2.88 7.95
CA ASN A 62 -7.88 -3.63 8.12
C ASN A 62 -8.35 -3.63 9.59
N ALA A 63 -7.43 -3.85 10.54
CA ALA A 63 -7.75 -3.76 11.96
C ALA A 63 -8.24 -2.36 12.34
N THR A 64 -7.61 -1.31 11.80
CA THR A 64 -8.02 0.09 12.01
C THR A 64 -9.44 0.33 11.51
N THR A 65 -9.77 -0.16 10.32
CA THR A 65 -11.14 -0.07 9.77
C THR A 65 -12.16 -0.65 10.72
N ILE A 66 -11.92 -1.86 11.23
CA ILE A 66 -12.84 -2.57 12.12
C ILE A 66 -13.02 -1.80 13.44
N ILE A 67 -11.92 -1.40 14.07
CA ILE A 67 -11.94 -0.70 15.36
C ILE A 67 -12.67 0.64 15.24
N ILE A 68 -12.34 1.44 14.23
CA ILE A 68 -12.97 2.74 14.02
C ILE A 68 -14.47 2.57 13.72
N SER A 69 -14.85 1.64 12.84
CA SER A 69 -16.26 1.41 12.50
C SER A 69 -17.08 0.96 13.71
N GLN A 70 -16.50 0.12 14.58
CA GLN A 70 -17.18 -0.33 15.80
C GLN A 70 -17.41 0.81 16.80
N GLU A 71 -16.40 1.64 17.04
CA GLU A 71 -16.54 2.77 17.98
C GLU A 71 -17.48 3.86 17.44
N LEU A 72 -17.46 4.12 16.14
CA LEU A 72 -18.42 5.01 15.52
C LEU A 72 -19.84 4.47 15.58
N GLY A 73 -20.04 3.16 15.41
CA GLY A 73 -21.33 2.50 15.57
C GLY A 73 -21.89 2.60 17.00
N LYS A 74 -21.03 2.73 18.01
CA LYS A 74 -21.40 3.00 19.42
C LYS A 74 -21.56 4.50 19.72
N ASN A 75 -21.39 5.37 18.73
CA ASN A 75 -21.38 6.84 18.87
C ASN A 75 -20.24 7.40 19.74
N HIS A 76 -19.11 6.68 19.86
CA HIS A 76 -17.92 7.09 20.58
C HIS A 76 -16.90 7.75 19.66
N ILE A 77 -17.22 8.95 19.16
CA ILE A 77 -16.42 9.66 18.14
C ILE A 77 -15.00 9.99 18.63
N ASP A 78 -14.85 10.46 19.88
CA ASP A 78 -13.55 10.82 20.44
C ASP A 78 -12.63 9.61 20.60
N THR A 79 -13.20 8.49 21.02
CA THR A 79 -12.47 7.21 21.16
C THR A 79 -12.03 6.68 19.80
N ALA A 80 -12.89 6.75 18.79
CA ALA A 80 -12.55 6.36 17.41
C ALA A 80 -11.39 7.21 16.86
N ARG A 81 -11.41 8.52 17.12
CA ARG A 81 -10.34 9.44 16.70
C ARG A 81 -9.00 9.13 17.39
N GLU A 82 -9.03 8.80 18.67
CA GLU A 82 -7.83 8.43 19.43
C GLU A 82 -7.23 7.11 18.90
N TYR A 83 -8.07 6.10 18.67
CA TYR A 83 -7.64 4.83 18.09
C TYR A 83 -7.04 5.02 16.69
N GLY A 84 -7.64 5.84 15.83
CA GLY A 84 -7.10 6.16 14.52
C GLY A 84 -5.68 6.73 14.60
N LYS A 85 -5.42 7.68 15.52
CA LYS A 85 -4.08 8.24 15.75
C LYS A 85 -3.08 7.20 16.28
N ARG A 86 -3.52 6.32 17.18
CA ARG A 86 -2.67 5.25 17.74
C ARG A 86 -2.29 4.25 16.66
N MET A 87 -3.27 3.81 15.85
CA MET A 87 -3.04 2.86 14.77
C MET A 87 -2.12 3.43 13.68
N LEU A 88 -2.27 4.71 13.34
CA LEU A 88 -1.38 5.39 12.41
C LEU A 88 0.08 5.39 12.92
N ARG A 89 0.30 5.70 14.20
CA ARG A 89 1.65 5.65 14.80
C ARG A 89 2.25 4.24 14.75
N ILE A 90 1.45 3.22 15.07
CA ILE A 90 1.89 1.82 15.02
C ILE A 90 2.24 1.45 13.58
N THR A 91 1.41 1.83 12.60
CA THR A 91 1.67 1.55 11.19
C THR A 91 2.97 2.20 10.71
N ILE A 92 3.27 3.44 11.11
CA ILE A 92 4.53 4.11 10.80
C ILE A 92 5.72 3.34 11.38
N ILE A 93 5.65 2.94 12.65
CA ILE A 93 6.72 2.19 13.31
C ILE A 93 6.95 0.84 12.60
N VAL A 94 5.87 0.11 12.32
CA VAL A 94 5.94 -1.18 11.62
C VAL A 94 6.49 -1.03 10.19
N SER A 95 6.10 0.01 9.47
CA SER A 95 6.64 0.32 8.14
C SER A 95 8.14 0.61 8.18
N LEU A 96 8.60 1.38 9.18
CA LEU A 96 10.02 1.70 9.35
C LEU A 96 10.83 0.45 9.71
N ILE A 97 10.30 -0.42 10.59
CA ILE A 97 10.93 -1.70 10.91
C ILE A 97 10.99 -2.58 9.65
N GLY A 98 9.90 -2.67 8.90
CA GLY A 98 9.86 -3.39 7.62
C GLY A 98 10.90 -2.89 6.62
N CYS A 99 11.05 -1.57 6.49
CA CYS A 99 12.11 -0.95 5.69
C CYS A 99 13.50 -1.37 6.15
N ALA A 100 13.78 -1.27 7.44
CA ALA A 100 15.09 -1.63 8.00
C ALA A 100 15.42 -3.11 7.74
N VAL A 101 14.45 -4.00 7.93
CA VAL A 101 14.60 -5.44 7.66
C VAL A 101 14.87 -5.70 6.18
N ILE A 102 14.11 -5.11 5.26
CA ILE A 102 14.29 -5.31 3.82
C ILE A 102 15.66 -4.81 3.38
N LEU A 103 16.10 -3.63 3.87
CA LEU A 103 17.42 -3.09 3.54
C LEU A 103 18.55 -3.94 4.13
N ALA A 104 18.38 -4.51 5.32
CA ALA A 104 19.35 -5.42 5.93
C ALA A 104 19.49 -6.74 5.16
N ILE A 105 18.38 -7.26 4.62
CA ILE A 105 18.37 -8.52 3.85
C ILE A 105 18.74 -8.29 2.37
N ARG A 106 18.75 -7.03 1.89
CA ARG A 106 19.07 -6.68 0.51
C ARG A 106 20.30 -7.39 -0.06
N PRO A 107 21.48 -7.41 0.61
CA PRO A 107 22.66 -8.09 0.07
C PRO A 107 22.42 -9.59 -0.14
N LEU A 108 21.71 -10.22 0.79
CA LEU A 108 21.35 -11.63 0.71
C LEU A 108 20.44 -11.94 -0.49
N ILE A 109 19.47 -11.04 -0.77
CA ILE A 109 18.58 -11.15 -1.92
C ILE A 109 19.39 -11.03 -3.22
N LEU A 110 20.26 -10.04 -3.33
CA LEU A 110 21.09 -9.84 -4.51
C LEU A 110 22.01 -11.05 -4.78
N ASP A 111 22.63 -11.60 -3.75
CA ASP A 111 23.46 -12.81 -3.86
C ASP A 111 22.65 -14.04 -4.31
N PHE A 112 21.46 -14.23 -3.77
CA PHE A 112 20.58 -15.35 -4.11
C PHE A 112 20.12 -15.33 -5.58
N TYR A 113 19.93 -14.13 -6.13
CA TYR A 113 19.50 -13.96 -7.53
C TYR A 113 20.66 -13.77 -8.51
N ARG A 114 21.90 -13.70 -8.05
CA ARG A 114 23.09 -13.44 -8.86
C ARG A 114 23.27 -14.45 -9.99
N ASP A 115 23.01 -15.73 -9.70
CA ASP A 115 23.13 -16.81 -10.68
C ASP A 115 21.89 -16.98 -11.58
N LYS A 116 20.82 -16.25 -11.30
CA LYS A 116 19.51 -16.40 -11.96
C LYS A 116 19.14 -15.24 -12.86
N LEU A 117 19.77 -14.10 -12.70
CA LEU A 117 19.49 -12.85 -13.41
C LEU A 117 20.77 -12.36 -14.10
N THR A 118 20.59 -11.57 -15.17
CA THR A 118 21.69 -10.88 -15.85
C THR A 118 22.33 -9.85 -14.93
N GLU A 119 23.60 -9.49 -15.15
CA GLU A 119 24.27 -8.44 -14.36
C GLU A 119 23.49 -7.12 -14.37
N THR A 120 22.91 -6.78 -15.52
CA THR A 120 22.07 -5.60 -15.69
C THR A 120 20.81 -5.68 -14.84
N ALA A 121 20.14 -6.84 -14.80
CA ALA A 121 18.94 -7.06 -13.99
C ALA A 121 19.25 -7.02 -12.49
N ILE A 122 20.41 -7.51 -12.05
CA ILE A 122 20.87 -7.42 -10.65
C ILE A 122 21.11 -5.96 -10.24
N TYR A 123 21.73 -5.16 -11.09
CA TYR A 123 21.88 -3.73 -10.83
C TYR A 123 20.54 -3.03 -10.65
N TYR A 124 19.59 -3.24 -11.59
CA TYR A 124 18.25 -2.68 -11.47
C TYR A 124 17.49 -3.19 -10.25
N LEU A 125 17.63 -4.48 -9.91
CA LEU A 125 17.04 -5.06 -8.70
C LEU A 125 17.52 -4.32 -7.44
N GLY A 126 18.82 -4.05 -7.35
CA GLY A 126 19.39 -3.30 -6.24
C GLY A 126 18.83 -1.90 -6.08
N VAL A 127 18.60 -1.19 -7.19
CA VAL A 127 17.99 0.14 -7.22
C VAL A 127 16.49 0.05 -6.87
N PHE A 128 15.75 -0.88 -7.49
CA PHE A 128 14.33 -1.05 -7.22
C PHE A 128 14.03 -1.43 -5.78
N ILE A 129 14.83 -2.29 -5.14
CA ILE A 129 14.64 -2.62 -3.71
C ILE A 129 14.73 -1.35 -2.86
N ILE A 130 15.69 -0.46 -3.11
CA ILE A 130 15.80 0.79 -2.35
C ILE A 130 14.58 1.68 -2.57
N MET A 131 14.21 1.93 -3.83
CA MET A 131 13.10 2.80 -4.19
C MET A 131 11.77 2.28 -3.64
N THR A 132 11.49 0.99 -3.84
CA THR A 132 10.24 0.37 -3.39
C THR A 132 10.16 0.22 -1.88
N THR A 133 11.31 0.01 -1.20
CA THR A 133 11.36 -0.01 0.27
C THR A 133 11.03 1.36 0.85
N TRP A 134 11.57 2.43 0.27
CA TRP A 134 11.25 3.80 0.68
C TRP A 134 9.78 4.14 0.46
N ARG A 135 9.22 3.68 -0.66
CA ARG A 135 7.80 3.78 -0.96
C ARG A 135 6.91 3.04 0.05
N LEU A 136 7.38 1.96 0.67
CA LEU A 136 6.63 1.15 1.64
C LEU A 136 6.12 1.98 2.83
N VAL A 137 6.90 2.94 3.32
CA VAL A 137 6.48 3.83 4.42
C VAL A 137 5.30 4.69 3.97
N GLY A 138 5.40 5.32 2.81
CA GLY A 138 4.32 6.12 2.23
C GLY A 138 3.05 5.28 1.99
N GLU A 139 3.20 4.09 1.42
CA GLU A 139 2.11 3.15 1.18
C GLU A 139 1.44 2.71 2.49
N GLY A 140 2.22 2.44 3.54
CA GLY A 140 1.69 2.08 4.85
C GLY A 140 0.84 3.19 5.46
N ILE A 141 1.33 4.44 5.42
CA ILE A 141 0.60 5.61 5.90
C ILE A 141 -0.67 5.81 5.07
N ASN A 142 -0.57 5.80 3.75
CA ASN A 142 -1.69 5.99 2.84
C ASN A 142 -2.76 4.92 3.06
N THR A 143 -2.38 3.64 3.11
CA THR A 143 -3.31 2.52 3.33
C THR A 143 -4.01 2.64 4.68
N CYS A 144 -3.30 3.00 5.76
CA CYS A 144 -3.89 3.19 7.07
C CYS A 144 -4.89 4.36 7.09
N LEU A 145 -4.59 5.48 6.42
CA LEU A 145 -5.48 6.63 6.33
C LEU A 145 -6.69 6.33 5.44
N ILE A 146 -6.47 5.89 4.20
CA ILE A 146 -7.54 5.69 3.22
C ILE A 146 -8.41 4.49 3.58
N CYS A 147 -7.81 3.30 3.73
CA CYS A 147 -8.56 2.09 4.03
C CYS A 147 -8.95 2.03 5.51
N GLY A 148 -8.05 2.43 6.44
CA GLY A 148 -8.30 2.38 7.86
C GLY A 148 -9.25 3.46 8.34
N CYS A 149 -8.88 4.73 8.21
CA CYS A 149 -9.60 5.84 8.81
C CYS A 149 -10.80 6.29 7.96
N PHE A 150 -10.62 6.54 6.65
CA PHE A 150 -11.71 7.09 5.83
C PHE A 150 -12.78 6.05 5.51
N ARG A 151 -12.41 4.83 5.09
CA ARG A 151 -13.38 3.75 4.87
C ARG A 151 -14.06 3.34 6.17
N GLY A 152 -13.31 3.23 7.27
CA GLY A 152 -13.85 2.93 8.60
C GLY A 152 -14.74 4.04 9.16
N GLY A 153 -14.46 5.29 8.81
CA GLY A 153 -15.26 6.48 9.15
C GLY A 153 -16.50 6.71 8.28
N GLY A 154 -16.67 5.92 7.21
CA GLY A 154 -17.81 6.06 6.29
C GLY A 154 -17.64 7.09 5.18
N ASP A 155 -16.52 7.84 5.15
CA ASP A 155 -16.24 8.85 4.10
C ASP A 155 -15.26 8.30 3.05
N SER A 156 -15.68 7.21 2.37
CA SER A 156 -14.90 6.58 1.31
C SER A 156 -14.70 7.49 0.09
N ARG A 157 -15.61 8.46 -0.15
CA ARG A 157 -15.52 9.36 -1.31
C ARG A 157 -14.34 10.30 -1.20
N PHE A 158 -14.15 10.90 -0.04
CA PHE A 158 -13.04 11.80 0.21
C PHE A 158 -11.70 11.05 0.13
N GLY A 159 -11.65 9.86 0.71
CA GLY A 159 -10.49 8.98 0.61
C GLY A 159 -10.14 8.64 -0.84
N MET A 160 -11.12 8.23 -1.66
CA MET A 160 -10.93 7.93 -3.08
C MET A 160 -10.37 9.12 -3.87
N ILE A 161 -10.92 10.33 -3.67
CA ILE A 161 -10.50 11.53 -4.41
C ILE A 161 -9.03 11.86 -4.09
N ILE A 162 -8.67 11.89 -2.80
CA ILE A 162 -7.30 12.19 -2.38
C ILE A 162 -6.33 11.14 -2.92
N ASP A 163 -6.63 9.86 -2.74
CA ASP A 163 -5.77 8.77 -3.17
C ASP A 163 -5.55 8.78 -4.70
N SER A 164 -6.62 8.98 -5.47
CA SER A 164 -6.54 9.08 -6.93
C SER A 164 -5.72 10.29 -7.37
N ILE A 165 -5.92 11.46 -6.76
CA ILE A 165 -5.16 12.67 -7.10
C ILE A 165 -3.66 12.45 -6.80
N PHE A 166 -3.35 11.95 -5.61
CA PHE A 166 -1.95 11.69 -5.24
C PHE A 166 -1.28 10.68 -6.17
N MET A 167 -1.97 9.60 -6.52
CA MET A 167 -1.43 8.58 -7.40
C MET A 167 -1.08 9.10 -8.80
N TRP A 168 -1.93 9.97 -9.39
CA TRP A 168 -1.72 10.48 -10.75
C TRP A 168 -0.85 11.73 -10.85
N LEU A 169 -0.66 12.47 -9.73
CA LEU A 169 0.18 13.67 -9.72
C LEU A 169 1.59 13.42 -9.17
N VAL A 170 1.77 12.41 -8.31
CA VAL A 170 3.03 12.20 -7.58
C VAL A 170 3.72 10.89 -7.96
N ALA A 171 2.99 9.89 -8.43
CA ALA A 171 3.52 8.61 -8.89
C ALA A 171 3.62 8.55 -10.40
#